data_cce3b33f02a3d8067dd73ee7b08882e7
#
_entry.id   cce3b33f02a3d8067dd73ee7b08882e7
#
_cell.length_a   1.000
_cell.length_b   1.000
_cell.length_c   1.000
_cell.angle_alpha   90.00
_cell.angle_beta   90.00
_cell.angle_gamma   90.00
#
_symmetry.space_group_name_H-M   'P 1'
#
loop_
_entity.id
_entity.type
_entity.pdbx_description
1 polymer ?
#
loop_
_entity_poly.entity_id
_entity_poly.type
_entity_poly.pdbx_seq_one_letter_code
_entity_poly.pdbx_strand_id
1 'polypeptide(L)'
;LDGDTFEKAEINVTSGRLPEDDSEIVISSHIKTNGGVKYNIGDEITFDVGDRTYNGKKLYQNDDYREDELLDVKKTKTYKVVGICDRLPYGEEPRTAPGYSVITFANKSDTSLNKSDIYIRFHKKVLKDRYNITADILGVDRILFNKQYSGSPTDEEAEILKNQLDKAHSYYINNSLIKYEVFYDSSVAFVYNMAAVVMVIIIITSAVCISNSFAISINQKTKQY
;
A
#
# COMPACT_ATOMS: atom_id res chain seq x y z
N LEU A 1 11.42 4.47 11.82
CA LEU A 1 10.26 5.36 11.75
C LEU A 1 10.22 6.26 12.98
N ASP A 2 9.78 7.50 12.87
CA ASP A 2 9.50 8.35 14.03
C ASP A 2 8.08 8.13 14.57
N GLY A 3 7.78 8.71 15.75
CA GLY A 3 6.50 8.49 16.41
C GLY A 3 5.28 8.87 15.57
N ASP A 4 5.35 9.99 14.85
CA ASP A 4 4.26 10.46 13.96
C ASP A 4 4.08 9.54 12.75
N THR A 5 5.16 8.96 12.26
CA THR A 5 5.15 8.02 11.12
C THR A 5 4.51 6.69 11.51
N PHE A 6 4.71 6.21 12.72
CA PHE A 6 4.06 4.97 13.19
C PHE A 6 2.53 5.05 13.09
N GLU A 7 1.95 6.17 13.53
CA GLU A 7 0.50 6.38 13.45
C GLU A 7 0.02 6.48 12.00
N LYS A 8 0.76 7.22 11.15
CA LYS A 8 0.40 7.43 9.74
C LYS A 8 0.60 6.19 8.88
N ALA A 9 1.59 5.37 9.19
CA ALA A 9 1.87 4.13 8.46
C ALA A 9 0.91 2.98 8.81
N GLU A 10 -0.04 3.20 9.75
CA GLU A 10 -1.06 2.21 10.15
C GLU A 10 -0.45 0.84 10.52
N ILE A 11 0.67 0.86 11.24
CA ILE A 11 1.33 -0.35 11.71
C ILE A 11 0.49 -0.96 12.83
N ASN A 12 -0.16 -2.07 12.51
CA ASN A 12 -1.01 -2.78 13.47
C ASN A 12 -0.17 -3.71 14.35
N VAL A 13 0.17 -3.26 15.56
CA VAL A 13 0.86 -4.08 16.56
C VAL A 13 -0.14 -5.03 17.19
N THR A 14 0.04 -6.32 16.95
CA THR A 14 -0.82 -7.40 17.45
C THR A 14 -0.42 -7.89 18.83
N SER A 15 0.84 -7.67 19.22
CA SER A 15 1.37 -8.05 20.54
C SER A 15 2.54 -7.14 20.92
N GLY A 16 2.64 -6.77 22.19
CA GLY A 16 3.67 -5.87 22.69
C GLY A 16 3.36 -4.40 22.40
N ARG A 17 4.39 -3.63 22.05
CA ARG A 17 4.31 -2.19 21.80
C ARG A 17 5.22 -1.76 20.62
N LEU A 18 5.06 -0.53 20.19
CA LEU A 18 5.99 0.11 19.25
C LEU A 18 7.34 0.39 19.90
N PRO A 19 8.45 0.46 19.12
CA PRO A 19 9.77 0.81 19.65
C PRO A 19 9.80 2.27 20.10
N GLU A 20 10.48 2.52 21.20
CA GLU A 20 10.67 3.85 21.79
C GLU A 20 12.05 4.44 21.50
N ASP A 21 12.99 3.57 21.17
CA ASP A 21 14.36 3.96 20.79
C ASP A 21 14.91 3.07 19.67
N ASP A 22 16.11 3.39 19.21
CA ASP A 22 16.75 2.73 18.08
C ASP A 22 17.40 1.38 18.42
N SER A 23 17.33 0.93 19.67
CA SER A 23 17.74 -0.41 20.13
C SER A 23 16.58 -1.39 20.17
N GLU A 24 15.37 -0.93 20.00
CA GLU A 24 14.15 -1.72 20.02
C GLU A 24 13.60 -1.95 18.62
N ILE A 25 12.97 -3.10 18.42
CA ILE A 25 12.35 -3.46 17.14
C ILE A 25 10.97 -4.07 17.31
N VAL A 26 10.11 -3.81 16.30
CA VAL A 26 8.90 -4.58 16.01
C VAL A 26 9.18 -5.46 14.79
N ILE A 27 8.78 -6.70 14.87
CA ILE A 27 8.91 -7.67 13.79
C ILE A 27 7.55 -8.01 13.19
N SER A 28 7.54 -8.30 11.90
CA SER A 28 6.33 -8.76 11.21
C SER A 28 5.99 -10.19 11.63
N SER A 29 4.72 -10.47 11.89
CA SER A 29 4.21 -11.84 12.13
C SER A 29 4.50 -12.78 10.96
N HIS A 30 4.76 -12.23 9.78
CA HIS A 30 5.11 -12.97 8.57
C HIS A 30 6.45 -13.71 8.69
N ILE A 31 7.39 -13.20 9.51
CA ILE A 31 8.62 -13.92 9.86
C ILE A 31 8.32 -15.32 10.41
N LYS A 32 7.32 -15.41 11.29
CA LYS A 32 6.92 -16.69 11.90
C LYS A 32 6.09 -17.53 10.95
N THR A 33 5.10 -16.94 10.29
CA THR A 33 4.12 -17.68 9.49
C THR A 33 4.67 -18.19 8.16
N ASN A 34 5.62 -17.47 7.58
CA ASN A 34 6.23 -17.79 6.29
C ASN A 34 7.72 -18.17 6.42
N GLY A 35 8.48 -17.46 7.26
CA GLY A 35 9.90 -17.72 7.46
C GLY A 35 10.21 -18.86 8.43
N GLY A 36 9.22 -19.32 9.19
CA GLY A 36 9.37 -20.41 10.17
C GLY A 36 10.22 -20.05 11.40
N VAL A 37 10.65 -18.79 11.51
CA VAL A 37 11.49 -18.31 12.61
C VAL A 37 10.61 -17.84 13.77
N LYS A 38 10.89 -18.33 14.98
CA LYS A 38 10.10 -18.02 16.18
C LYS A 38 10.87 -17.06 17.06
N TYR A 39 10.62 -15.78 16.91
CA TYR A 39 11.04 -14.76 17.88
C TYR A 39 9.86 -14.40 18.79
N ASN A 40 10.20 -14.12 20.05
CA ASN A 40 9.23 -13.68 21.06
C ASN A 40 9.57 -12.27 21.53
N ILE A 41 8.60 -11.61 22.14
CA ILE A 41 8.85 -10.33 22.80
C ILE A 41 9.83 -10.54 23.94
N GLY A 42 10.88 -9.73 23.98
CA GLY A 42 11.99 -9.81 24.93
C GLY A 42 13.23 -10.47 24.37
N ASP A 43 13.15 -11.18 23.23
CA ASP A 43 14.34 -11.76 22.58
C ASP A 43 15.27 -10.65 22.06
N GLU A 44 16.57 -10.94 22.10
CA GLU A 44 17.59 -10.11 21.51
C GLU A 44 18.08 -10.71 20.20
N ILE A 45 18.15 -9.90 19.15
CA ILE A 45 18.56 -10.31 17.82
C ILE A 45 19.69 -9.41 17.35
N THR A 46 20.79 -10.00 16.92
CA THR A 46 21.91 -9.26 16.36
C THR A 46 21.87 -9.36 14.84
N PHE A 47 21.88 -8.20 14.17
CA PHE A 47 21.92 -8.09 12.71
C PHE A 47 23.20 -7.39 12.26
N ASP A 48 23.76 -7.90 11.17
CA ASP A 48 24.67 -7.14 10.34
C ASP A 48 23.86 -6.23 9.43
N VAL A 49 24.09 -4.93 9.57
CA VAL A 49 23.37 -3.88 8.83
C VAL A 49 24.29 -3.27 7.80
N GLY A 50 23.85 -3.24 6.55
CA GLY A 50 24.65 -2.74 5.45
C GLY A 50 23.90 -2.63 4.15
N ASP A 51 24.61 -2.44 3.08
CA ASP A 51 24.09 -2.35 1.74
C ASP A 51 24.16 -3.69 1.02
N ARG A 52 23.08 -4.17 0.46
CA ARG A 52 23.08 -5.30 -0.48
C ARG A 52 23.72 -4.86 -1.79
N THR A 53 24.59 -5.68 -2.35
CA THR A 53 25.28 -5.36 -3.59
C THR A 53 25.31 -6.59 -4.51
N TYR A 54 25.17 -6.37 -5.81
CA TYR A 54 25.30 -7.37 -6.84
C TYR A 54 26.05 -6.81 -8.05
N ASN A 55 27.14 -7.46 -8.45
CA ASN A 55 28.01 -7.01 -9.53
C ASN A 55 28.44 -5.52 -9.39
N GLY A 56 28.77 -5.11 -8.17
CA GLY A 56 29.20 -3.73 -7.86
C GLY A 56 28.08 -2.70 -7.86
N LYS A 57 26.80 -3.10 -8.03
CA LYS A 57 25.64 -2.23 -7.95
C LYS A 57 24.91 -2.43 -6.63
N LYS A 58 24.48 -1.33 -6.01
CA LYS A 58 23.66 -1.37 -4.80
C LYS A 58 22.25 -1.89 -5.16
N LEU A 59 21.77 -2.83 -4.36
CA LEU A 59 20.39 -3.31 -4.39
C LEU A 59 19.59 -2.61 -3.30
N TYR A 60 18.31 -2.37 -3.58
CA TYR A 60 17.36 -1.82 -2.62
C TYR A 60 16.54 -2.92 -1.97
N GLN A 61 15.80 -2.58 -0.93
CA GLN A 61 14.96 -3.54 -0.18
C GLN A 61 13.96 -4.29 -1.07
N ASN A 62 13.42 -3.63 -2.09
CA ASN A 62 12.42 -4.20 -2.99
C ASN A 62 13.01 -4.89 -4.23
N ASP A 63 14.34 -4.91 -4.37
CA ASP A 63 14.98 -5.64 -5.46
C ASP A 63 14.95 -7.14 -5.14
N ASP A 64 14.69 -7.95 -6.16
CA ASP A 64 14.64 -9.40 -6.04
C ASP A 64 15.96 -9.96 -5.48
N TYR A 65 15.84 -11.02 -4.70
CA TYR A 65 17.00 -11.75 -4.19
C TYR A 65 17.86 -12.32 -5.32
N ARG A 66 19.17 -12.21 -5.16
CA ARG A 66 20.20 -12.78 -6.06
C ARG A 66 21.09 -13.72 -5.26
N GLU A 67 21.30 -14.93 -5.78
CA GLU A 67 22.10 -15.96 -5.10
C GLU A 67 23.54 -15.50 -4.79
N ASP A 68 24.13 -14.69 -5.66
CA ASP A 68 25.49 -14.17 -5.54
C ASP A 68 25.56 -12.73 -4.99
N GLU A 69 24.47 -12.23 -4.36
CA GLU A 69 24.52 -10.92 -3.75
C GLU A 69 25.38 -10.92 -2.48
N LEU A 70 26.03 -9.80 -2.22
CA LEU A 70 26.87 -9.59 -1.06
C LEU A 70 26.24 -8.53 -0.14
N LEU A 71 26.42 -8.69 1.16
CA LEU A 71 26.12 -7.67 2.14
C LEU A 71 27.41 -6.88 2.46
N ASP A 72 27.44 -5.61 2.07
CA ASP A 72 28.49 -4.68 2.50
C ASP A 72 28.14 -4.15 3.89
N VAL A 73 28.61 -4.89 4.91
CA VAL A 73 28.29 -4.63 6.31
C VAL A 73 28.87 -3.29 6.76
N LYS A 74 28.02 -2.38 7.20
CA LYS A 74 28.39 -1.07 7.75
C LYS A 74 28.46 -1.08 9.27
N LYS A 75 27.59 -1.83 9.92
CA LYS A 75 27.57 -2.00 11.37
C LYS A 75 26.89 -3.32 11.75
N THR A 76 27.26 -3.84 12.91
CA THR A 76 26.55 -4.93 13.59
C THR A 76 25.80 -4.34 14.77
N LYS A 77 24.53 -4.60 14.93
CA LYS A 77 23.71 -4.04 16.02
C LYS A 77 22.77 -5.08 16.59
N THR A 78 22.70 -5.11 17.92
CA THR A 78 21.75 -5.94 18.66
C THR A 78 20.50 -5.12 18.97
N TYR A 79 19.35 -5.73 18.74
CA TYR A 79 18.04 -5.15 18.97
C TYR A 79 17.23 -6.04 19.89
N LYS A 80 16.39 -5.43 20.70
CA LYS A 80 15.38 -6.11 21.53
C LYS A 80 14.04 -6.12 20.84
N VAL A 81 13.42 -7.27 20.71
CA VAL A 81 12.05 -7.40 20.19
C VAL A 81 11.06 -6.90 21.22
N VAL A 82 10.34 -5.82 20.95
CA VAL A 82 9.36 -5.23 21.86
C VAL A 82 7.94 -5.38 21.37
N GLY A 83 7.75 -5.76 20.10
CA GLY A 83 6.42 -5.98 19.54
C GLY A 83 6.42 -6.86 18.31
N ILE A 84 5.23 -7.34 18.00
CA ILE A 84 4.93 -8.10 16.78
C ILE A 84 3.77 -7.39 16.09
N CYS A 85 3.91 -7.11 14.80
CA CYS A 85 2.86 -6.49 13.99
C CYS A 85 2.34 -7.45 12.93
N ASP A 86 1.21 -7.10 12.33
CA ASP A 86 0.75 -7.76 11.12
C ASP A 86 1.77 -7.60 10.00
N ARG A 87 1.64 -8.39 8.94
CA ARG A 87 2.42 -8.19 7.73
C ARG A 87 2.27 -6.75 7.27
N LEU A 88 3.41 -6.10 7.01
CA LEU A 88 3.41 -4.70 6.61
C LEU A 88 2.66 -4.51 5.30
N PRO A 89 1.72 -3.55 5.25
CA PRO A 89 1.07 -3.14 4.01
C PRO A 89 2.07 -2.40 3.10
N TYR A 90 1.64 -1.99 1.93
CA TYR A 90 2.32 -1.00 1.08
C TYR A 90 3.54 -1.49 0.30
N GLY A 91 3.71 -2.80 0.12
CA GLY A 91 4.86 -3.33 -0.61
C GLY A 91 6.16 -3.34 0.19
N GLU A 92 6.13 -3.02 1.48
CA GLU A 92 7.29 -3.10 2.38
C GLU A 92 7.77 -4.55 2.60
N GLU A 93 6.89 -5.53 2.38
CA GLU A 93 7.23 -6.94 2.32
C GLU A 93 6.70 -7.57 1.01
N PRO A 94 7.25 -7.23 -0.16
CA PRO A 94 6.85 -7.86 -1.41
C PRO A 94 7.21 -9.36 -1.41
N ARG A 95 6.52 -10.15 -2.21
CA ARG A 95 6.74 -11.61 -2.27
C ARG A 95 8.14 -12.00 -2.74
N THR A 96 8.79 -11.11 -3.47
CA THR A 96 10.12 -11.31 -4.08
C THR A 96 11.24 -10.71 -3.24
N ALA A 97 10.92 -9.99 -2.16
CA ALA A 97 11.94 -9.43 -1.28
C ALA A 97 12.72 -10.54 -0.57
N PRO A 98 14.03 -10.35 -0.38
CA PRO A 98 14.91 -11.38 0.18
C PRO A 98 14.77 -11.59 1.68
N GLY A 99 13.86 -10.91 2.34
CA GLY A 99 13.72 -10.99 3.79
C GLY A 99 12.40 -10.43 4.29
N TYR A 100 12.35 -10.30 5.60
CA TYR A 100 11.18 -9.78 6.33
C TYR A 100 11.51 -8.43 6.91
N SER A 101 10.54 -7.52 6.88
CA SER A 101 10.74 -6.17 7.41
C SER A 101 10.82 -6.17 8.93
N VAL A 102 11.77 -5.41 9.42
CA VAL A 102 11.98 -5.10 10.83
C VAL A 102 11.89 -3.60 11.00
N ILE A 103 11.11 -3.15 11.96
CA ILE A 103 10.86 -1.73 12.20
C ILE A 103 11.54 -1.31 13.48
N THR A 104 12.34 -0.27 13.40
CA THR A 104 12.94 0.38 14.58
C THR A 104 12.58 1.85 14.65
N PHE A 105 12.80 2.47 15.80
CA PHE A 105 12.64 3.90 15.98
C PHE A 105 13.80 4.66 15.30
N ALA A 106 13.48 5.70 14.52
CA ALA A 106 14.47 6.58 13.93
C ALA A 106 14.53 7.88 14.73
N ASN A 107 15.70 8.18 15.27
CA ASN A 107 15.90 9.48 15.88
C ASN A 107 16.00 10.55 14.78
N LYS A 108 15.21 11.63 14.88
CA LYS A 108 15.21 12.77 13.94
C LYS A 108 16.58 13.43 13.78
N SER A 109 17.48 13.23 14.73
CA SER A 109 18.86 13.74 14.68
C SER A 109 19.84 12.84 13.93
N ASP A 110 19.43 11.65 13.50
CA ASP A 110 20.31 10.75 12.75
C ASP A 110 20.44 11.20 11.29
N THR A 111 21.43 12.03 11.03
CA THR A 111 21.78 12.54 9.69
C THR A 111 22.46 11.49 8.80
N SER A 112 22.71 10.29 9.31
CA SER A 112 23.35 9.19 8.57
C SER A 112 22.39 8.48 7.61
N LEU A 113 21.10 8.80 7.66
CA LEU A 113 20.08 8.22 6.79
C LEU A 113 20.24 8.81 5.39
N ASN A 114 20.77 8.03 4.47
CA ASN A 114 20.95 8.40 3.07
C ASN A 114 19.64 8.43 2.26
N LYS A 115 18.55 7.94 2.85
CA LYS A 115 17.23 7.87 2.21
C LYS A 115 16.14 8.02 3.27
N SER A 116 15.12 8.80 2.94
CA SER A 116 13.93 8.98 3.76
C SER A 116 12.69 8.72 2.93
N ASP A 117 11.76 7.93 3.44
CA ASP A 117 10.44 7.75 2.84
C ASP A 117 9.45 8.65 3.58
N ILE A 118 8.65 9.38 2.82
CA ILE A 118 7.64 10.31 3.35
C ILE A 118 6.26 9.72 3.10
N TYR A 119 5.52 9.45 4.16
CA TYR A 119 4.16 8.96 4.11
C TYR A 119 3.19 10.14 4.20
N ILE A 120 2.35 10.30 3.17
CA ILE A 120 1.35 11.36 3.11
C ILE A 120 -0.04 10.74 3.21
N ARG A 121 -0.80 11.16 4.23
CA ARG A 121 -2.21 10.81 4.37
C ARG A 121 -3.06 12.02 4.03
N PHE A 122 -3.92 11.86 3.03
CA PHE A 122 -4.84 12.92 2.61
C PHE A 122 -6.14 12.87 3.41
N HIS A 123 -6.64 14.03 3.80
CA HIS A 123 -8.00 14.12 4.35
C HIS A 123 -9.03 13.83 3.24
N LYS A 124 -10.14 13.14 3.58
CA LYS A 124 -11.17 12.72 2.61
C LYS A 124 -11.67 13.84 1.67
N LYS A 125 -11.76 15.07 2.17
CA LYS A 125 -12.22 16.23 1.39
C LYS A 125 -11.30 16.59 0.21
N VAL A 126 -10.01 16.31 0.32
CA VAL A 126 -8.99 16.67 -0.69
C VAL A 126 -8.52 15.47 -1.53
N LEU A 127 -9.08 14.29 -1.29
CA LEU A 127 -8.67 13.07 -2.01
C LEU A 127 -8.87 13.16 -3.52
N LYS A 128 -9.85 13.91 -3.99
CA LYS A 128 -10.07 14.13 -5.43
C LYS A 128 -8.93 14.92 -6.07
N ASP A 129 -8.28 15.77 -5.29
CA ASP A 129 -7.20 16.64 -5.73
C ASP A 129 -5.81 16.11 -5.35
N ARG A 130 -5.72 14.90 -4.86
CA ARG A 130 -4.48 14.28 -4.33
C ARG A 130 -3.30 14.33 -5.29
N TYR A 131 -3.54 14.12 -6.57
CA TYR A 131 -2.45 14.13 -7.57
C TYR A 131 -1.91 15.53 -7.80
N ASN A 132 -2.77 16.57 -7.84
CA ASN A 132 -2.32 17.96 -7.94
C ASN A 132 -1.51 18.35 -6.71
N ILE A 133 -2.01 18.03 -5.52
CA ILE A 133 -1.32 18.32 -4.26
C ILE A 133 0.04 17.59 -4.21
N THR A 134 0.09 16.34 -4.64
CA THR A 134 1.35 15.59 -4.70
C THR A 134 2.32 16.17 -5.71
N ALA A 135 1.85 16.56 -6.89
CA ALA A 135 2.67 17.22 -7.89
C ALA A 135 3.29 18.52 -7.36
N ASP A 136 2.52 19.31 -6.60
CA ASP A 136 3.03 20.52 -5.96
C ASP A 136 4.11 20.23 -4.92
N ILE A 137 3.91 19.21 -4.08
CA ILE A 137 4.89 18.81 -3.07
C ILE A 137 6.19 18.33 -3.74
N LEU A 138 6.10 17.64 -4.87
CA LEU A 138 7.24 17.13 -5.64
C LEU A 138 7.86 18.21 -6.55
N GLY A 139 7.18 19.34 -6.77
CA GLY A 139 7.64 20.38 -7.67
C GLY A 139 7.59 20.01 -9.15
N VAL A 140 6.67 19.10 -9.54
CA VAL A 140 6.52 18.62 -10.91
C VAL A 140 5.25 19.15 -11.58
N ASP A 141 5.16 19.03 -12.90
CA ASP A 141 3.99 19.46 -13.67
C ASP A 141 2.73 18.67 -13.28
N ARG A 142 1.68 19.37 -12.87
CA ARG A 142 0.41 18.79 -12.42
C ARG A 142 -0.29 17.99 -13.52
N ILE A 143 -0.26 18.48 -14.76
CA ILE A 143 -0.98 17.85 -15.88
C ILE A 143 -0.30 16.53 -16.24
N LEU A 144 1.03 16.53 -16.34
CA LEU A 144 1.81 15.34 -16.61
C LEU A 144 1.66 14.31 -15.48
N PHE A 145 1.71 14.77 -14.22
CA PHE A 145 1.55 13.91 -13.06
C PHE A 145 0.14 13.27 -13.01
N ASN A 146 -0.92 14.06 -13.25
CA ASN A 146 -2.28 13.53 -13.32
C ASN A 146 -2.44 12.51 -14.45
N LYS A 147 -1.92 12.78 -15.64
CA LYS A 147 -1.97 11.84 -16.77
C LYS A 147 -1.25 10.54 -16.44
N GLN A 148 -0.10 10.59 -15.77
CA GLN A 148 0.67 9.42 -15.39
C GLN A 148 -0.09 8.50 -14.43
N TYR A 149 -0.80 9.06 -13.44
CA TYR A 149 -1.38 8.28 -12.34
C TYR A 149 -2.90 8.11 -12.39
N SER A 150 -3.61 8.87 -13.20
CA SER A 150 -5.06 8.77 -13.36
C SER A 150 -5.54 8.63 -14.80
N GLY A 151 -4.64 8.70 -15.76
CA GLY A 151 -4.95 8.68 -17.20
C GLY A 151 -4.06 7.73 -17.99
N SER A 152 -3.80 8.11 -19.22
CA SER A 152 -2.91 7.40 -20.14
C SER A 152 -1.93 8.41 -20.75
N PRO A 153 -0.72 8.54 -20.18
CA PRO A 153 0.30 9.41 -20.73
C PRO A 153 0.82 8.84 -22.05
N THR A 154 1.34 9.71 -22.91
CA THR A 154 2.19 9.29 -24.02
C THR A 154 3.59 8.95 -23.49
N ASP A 155 4.37 8.19 -24.28
CA ASP A 155 5.75 7.86 -23.90
C ASP A 155 6.61 9.11 -23.68
N GLU A 156 6.41 10.14 -24.50
CA GLU A 156 7.09 11.44 -24.39
C GLU A 156 6.71 12.17 -23.09
N GLU A 157 5.42 12.22 -22.75
CA GLU A 157 4.93 12.83 -21.51
C GLU A 157 5.47 12.09 -20.26
N ALA A 158 5.52 10.77 -20.31
CA ALA A 158 6.08 9.95 -19.23
C ALA A 158 7.58 10.19 -19.05
N GLU A 159 8.33 10.37 -20.15
CA GLU A 159 9.76 10.68 -20.11
C GLU A 159 10.03 12.08 -19.57
N ILE A 160 9.21 13.07 -19.96
CA ILE A 160 9.33 14.44 -19.43
C ILE A 160 9.09 14.44 -17.91
N LEU A 161 8.03 13.76 -17.44
CA LEU A 161 7.77 13.66 -16.00
C LEU A 161 8.89 12.96 -15.25
N LYS A 162 9.41 11.86 -15.82
CA LYS A 162 10.55 11.13 -15.25
C LYS A 162 11.81 12.01 -15.13
N ASN A 163 12.02 12.92 -16.06
CA ASN A 163 13.14 13.88 -16.01
C ASN A 163 12.90 15.01 -14.99
N GLN A 164 11.64 15.36 -14.72
CA GLN A 164 11.28 16.32 -13.65
C GLN A 164 11.38 15.67 -12.26
N LEU A 165 11.00 14.39 -12.13
CA LEU A 165 11.23 13.62 -10.93
C LEU A 165 12.72 13.36 -10.83
N ASP A 166 13.40 14.06 -9.94
CA ASP A 166 14.80 13.80 -9.63
C ASP A 166 14.98 12.31 -9.33
N LYS A 167 16.16 11.75 -9.67
CA LYS A 167 16.50 10.34 -9.37
C LYS A 167 16.40 10.01 -7.87
N ALA A 168 16.38 11.03 -7.02
CA ALA A 168 16.21 10.91 -5.57
C ALA A 168 14.74 10.76 -5.14
N HIS A 169 13.76 11.10 -5.97
CA HIS A 169 12.34 11.08 -5.61
C HIS A 169 11.61 9.97 -6.36
N SER A 170 11.11 9.00 -5.64
CA SER A 170 10.17 8.01 -6.15
C SER A 170 8.81 8.22 -5.48
N TYR A 171 7.75 8.09 -6.26
CA TYR A 171 6.39 8.20 -5.76
C TYR A 171 5.68 6.85 -5.88
N TYR A 172 5.09 6.41 -4.78
CA TYR A 172 4.31 5.18 -4.72
C TYR A 172 2.89 5.47 -4.22
N ILE A 173 1.89 4.97 -4.96
CA ILE A 173 0.49 5.10 -4.56
C ILE A 173 0.07 3.81 -3.84
N ASN A 174 -0.42 3.94 -2.63
CA ASN A 174 -1.09 2.84 -1.97
C ASN A 174 -2.51 2.65 -2.50
N ASN A 175 -2.62 1.94 -3.61
CA ASN A 175 -3.90 1.65 -4.24
C ASN A 175 -4.83 0.81 -3.36
N SER A 176 -4.30 0.04 -2.43
CA SER A 176 -5.11 -0.80 -1.55
C SER A 176 -5.93 0.02 -0.58
N LEU A 177 -5.33 1.02 0.08
CA LEU A 177 -6.07 1.93 0.97
C LEU A 177 -7.02 2.86 0.21
N ILE A 178 -6.61 3.35 -0.96
CA ILE A 178 -7.49 4.19 -1.78
C ILE A 178 -8.76 3.43 -2.17
N LYS A 179 -8.68 2.15 -2.46
CA LYS A 179 -9.85 1.31 -2.79
C LYS A 179 -10.82 1.15 -1.62
N TYR A 180 -10.33 1.07 -0.40
CA TYR A 180 -11.19 0.92 0.78
C TYR A 180 -11.80 2.24 1.27
N GLU A 181 -11.08 3.35 1.14
CA GLU A 181 -11.54 4.64 1.67
C GLU A 181 -12.26 5.51 0.64
N VAL A 182 -12.07 5.31 -0.66
CA VAL A 182 -12.59 6.18 -1.70
C VAL A 182 -13.23 5.39 -2.82
N PHE A 183 -14.57 5.51 -2.93
CA PHE A 183 -15.40 4.99 -4.01
C PHE A 183 -15.14 5.64 -5.40
N TYR A 184 -13.98 6.24 -5.63
CA TYR A 184 -13.64 7.01 -6.82
C TYR A 184 -12.50 6.43 -7.66
N ASP A 185 -12.07 5.21 -7.40
CA ASP A 185 -11.24 4.49 -8.35
C ASP A 185 -12.13 4.09 -9.55
N SER A 186 -11.65 4.33 -10.77
CA SER A 186 -12.36 4.00 -12.01
C SER A 186 -12.83 2.52 -12.05
N SER A 187 -12.04 1.62 -11.48
CA SER A 187 -12.36 0.19 -11.37
C SER A 187 -13.55 -0.05 -10.44
N VAL A 188 -13.60 0.65 -9.31
CA VAL A 188 -14.70 0.57 -8.35
C VAL A 188 -15.94 1.25 -8.91
N ALA A 189 -15.81 2.41 -9.55
CA ALA A 189 -16.92 3.08 -10.23
C ALA A 189 -17.52 2.21 -11.33
N PHE A 190 -16.70 1.49 -12.10
CA PHE A 190 -17.16 0.52 -13.09
C PHE A 190 -18.02 -0.59 -12.47
N VAL A 191 -17.54 -1.20 -11.35
CA VAL A 191 -18.28 -2.25 -10.64
C VAL A 191 -19.63 -1.74 -10.13
N TYR A 192 -19.70 -0.53 -9.56
CA TYR A 192 -20.97 0.06 -9.11
C TYR A 192 -21.92 0.37 -10.26
N ASN A 193 -21.40 0.87 -11.38
CA ASN A 193 -22.21 1.11 -12.58
C ASN A 193 -22.78 -0.20 -13.13
N MET A 194 -21.98 -1.25 -13.20
CA MET A 194 -22.45 -2.59 -13.62
C MET A 194 -23.49 -3.15 -12.65
N ALA A 195 -23.27 -3.03 -11.35
CA ALA A 195 -24.24 -3.45 -10.34
C ALA A 195 -25.57 -2.68 -10.46
N ALA A 196 -25.53 -1.38 -10.72
CA ALA A 196 -26.70 -0.55 -10.92
C ALA A 196 -27.51 -1.00 -12.17
N VAL A 197 -26.83 -1.30 -13.29
CA VAL A 197 -27.49 -1.83 -14.50
C VAL A 197 -28.17 -3.16 -14.21
N VAL A 198 -27.49 -4.09 -13.53
CA VAL A 198 -28.06 -5.40 -13.15
C VAL A 198 -29.28 -5.20 -12.24
N MET A 199 -29.21 -4.28 -11.28
CA MET A 199 -30.33 -3.98 -10.38
C MET A 199 -31.55 -3.46 -11.15
N VAL A 200 -31.37 -2.56 -12.13
CA VAL A 200 -32.44 -2.06 -12.99
C VAL A 200 -33.10 -3.20 -13.79
N ILE A 201 -32.29 -4.12 -14.34
CA ILE A 201 -32.80 -5.28 -15.07
C ILE A 201 -33.65 -6.17 -14.15
N ILE A 202 -33.19 -6.44 -12.93
CA ILE A 202 -33.94 -7.23 -11.95
C ILE A 202 -35.28 -6.57 -11.59
N ILE A 203 -35.29 -5.24 -11.39
CA ILE A 203 -36.51 -4.51 -11.08
C ILE A 203 -37.52 -4.62 -12.24
N ILE A 204 -37.05 -4.40 -13.48
CA ILE A 204 -37.93 -4.49 -14.67
C ILE A 204 -38.48 -5.90 -14.84
N THR A 205 -37.63 -6.92 -14.76
CA THR A 205 -38.08 -8.31 -14.91
C THR A 205 -39.04 -8.72 -13.80
N SER A 206 -38.80 -8.30 -12.57
CA SER A 206 -39.73 -8.55 -11.46
C SER A 206 -41.06 -7.89 -11.65
N ALA A 207 -41.08 -6.63 -12.10
CA ALA A 207 -42.32 -5.92 -12.41
C ALA A 207 -43.13 -6.61 -13.53
N VAL A 208 -42.47 -7.08 -14.59
CA VAL A 208 -43.12 -7.84 -15.68
C VAL A 208 -43.69 -9.18 -15.17
N CYS A 209 -42.93 -9.92 -14.35
CA CYS A 209 -43.41 -11.18 -13.76
C CYS A 209 -44.63 -10.97 -12.88
N ILE A 210 -44.63 -9.92 -12.03
CA ILE A 210 -45.74 -9.59 -11.16
C ILE A 210 -46.98 -9.21 -12.02
N SER A 211 -46.80 -8.34 -13.02
CA SER A 211 -47.87 -7.91 -13.92
C SER A 211 -48.50 -9.11 -14.64
N ASN A 212 -47.66 -10.02 -15.17
CA ASN A 212 -48.15 -11.22 -15.84
C ASN A 212 -48.92 -12.15 -14.88
N SER A 213 -48.44 -12.31 -13.64
CA SER A 213 -49.12 -13.12 -12.63
C SER A 213 -50.49 -12.55 -12.26
N PHE A 214 -50.60 -11.22 -12.14
CA PHE A 214 -51.89 -10.55 -11.93
C PHE A 214 -52.82 -10.73 -13.09
N ALA A 215 -52.35 -10.54 -14.36
CA ALA A 215 -53.15 -10.72 -15.56
C ALA A 215 -53.71 -12.16 -15.67
N ILE A 216 -52.89 -13.16 -15.38
CA ILE A 216 -53.30 -14.58 -15.35
C ILE A 216 -54.36 -14.80 -14.26
N SER A 217 -54.13 -14.29 -13.06
CA SER A 217 -55.08 -14.44 -11.94
C SER A 217 -56.43 -13.82 -12.21
N ILE A 218 -56.47 -12.62 -12.85
CA ILE A 218 -57.71 -11.94 -13.23
C ILE A 218 -58.45 -12.76 -14.31
N ASN A 219 -57.73 -13.22 -15.34
CA ASN A 219 -58.35 -14.01 -16.43
C ASN A 219 -58.91 -15.36 -15.93
N GLN A 220 -58.31 -15.97 -14.94
CA GLN A 220 -58.84 -17.20 -14.34
C GLN A 220 -60.13 -16.94 -13.55
N LYS A 221 -60.19 -15.85 -12.77
CA LYS A 221 -61.39 -15.49 -12.02
C LYS A 221 -62.55 -15.08 -12.91
N THR A 222 -62.26 -14.38 -14.01
CA THR A 222 -63.32 -13.95 -14.97
C THR A 222 -63.94 -15.13 -15.73
N LYS A 223 -63.27 -16.27 -15.83
CA LYS A 223 -63.81 -17.50 -16.43
C LYS A 223 -64.61 -18.36 -15.47
N GLN A 224 -64.57 -18.07 -14.17
CA GLN A 224 -65.31 -18.80 -13.12
C GLN A 224 -66.64 -18.15 -12.79
N TYR A 225 -67.00 -17.00 -13.35
CA TYR A 225 -68.26 -16.29 -13.27
C TYR A 225 -68.92 -16.26 -14.63
#